data_c8f11af04ec81d8162b7fb1862d7f3a0
#
_entry.id   c8f11af04ec81d8162b7fb1862d7f3a0
#
_cell.length_a   1.000
_cell.length_b   1.000
_cell.length_c   1.000
_cell.angle_alpha   90.00
_cell.angle_beta   90.00
_cell.angle_gamma   90.00
#
_symmetry.space_group_name_H-M   'P 1'
#
loop_
_entity.id
_entity.type
_entity.pdbx_description
1 polymer ?
#
loop_
_entity_poly.entity_id
_entity_poly.type
_entity_poly.pdbx_seq_one_letter_code
_entity_poly.pdbx_strand_id
1 'polypeptide(L)'
;MKAIPHILLTVLILSSLYSFSQKKEKVIAKGEFISRDLTIEQTKAKAVDDAKHNALIEAGVSEAIQVSDFLYQFEDNEKFQEIFQGFTSTETGGEVLVEEILNESVEIDEDGNMIANVEIVATVYKHKSKRDPAFNFEVENIDEFYYNKEFMKFTFIPAREGYLKIFNVNELDATILYPYSDPEDYILNEPTDMLFEKGKEYIFPISNLFDENGYYLELAYPEEETEYNLLIFVFTKYDKSFREEANVKSIMNWIYDIPMEDRVVKQFGFVIRER
;
A
#
# COMPACT_ATOMS: atom_id res chain seq x y z
N MET A 1 -25.01 -13.90 -55.67
CA MET A 1 -23.80 -13.85 -54.80
C MET A 1 -23.64 -12.43 -54.28
N LYS A 2 -23.98 -12.13 -53.01
CA LYS A 2 -23.56 -10.95 -52.21
C LYS A 2 -24.38 -10.89 -50.91
N ALA A 3 -24.12 -11.80 -49.97
CA ALA A 3 -24.80 -11.81 -48.65
C ALA A 3 -23.85 -11.95 -47.43
N ILE A 4 -22.55 -11.64 -47.63
CA ILE A 4 -21.54 -11.85 -46.56
C ILE A 4 -21.24 -10.63 -45.68
N PRO A 5 -21.48 -9.35 -46.10
CA PRO A 5 -21.06 -8.23 -45.23
C PRO A 5 -21.98 -7.94 -44.03
N HIS A 6 -23.21 -8.44 -44.00
CA HIS A 6 -24.16 -8.11 -42.93
C HIS A 6 -23.97 -8.97 -41.65
N ILE A 7 -23.48 -10.18 -41.79
CA ILE A 7 -23.23 -11.07 -40.65
C ILE A 7 -21.98 -10.62 -39.84
N LEU A 8 -20.98 -10.09 -40.53
CA LEU A 8 -19.75 -9.61 -39.87
C LEU A 8 -19.99 -8.35 -39.02
N LEU A 9 -20.89 -7.47 -39.46
CA LEU A 9 -21.24 -6.25 -38.73
C LEU A 9 -22.05 -6.54 -37.45
N THR A 10 -22.90 -7.57 -37.48
CA THR A 10 -23.73 -7.95 -36.33
C THR A 10 -22.89 -8.59 -35.21
N VAL A 11 -21.83 -9.34 -35.53
CA VAL A 11 -20.91 -9.93 -34.55
C VAL A 11 -20.04 -8.85 -33.89
N LEU A 12 -19.67 -7.80 -34.61
CA LEU A 12 -18.87 -6.69 -34.06
C LEU A 12 -19.66 -5.82 -33.07
N ILE A 13 -20.99 -5.71 -33.23
CA ILE A 13 -21.86 -4.92 -32.34
C ILE A 13 -22.19 -5.69 -31.06
N LEU A 14 -22.24 -7.03 -31.10
CA LEU A 14 -22.47 -7.85 -29.90
C LEU A 14 -21.26 -7.95 -28.97
N SER A 15 -20.05 -7.70 -29.46
CA SER A 15 -18.83 -7.72 -28.61
C SER A 15 -18.64 -6.46 -27.77
N SER A 16 -19.37 -5.38 -28.03
CA SER A 16 -19.27 -4.10 -27.31
C SER A 16 -20.19 -3.97 -26.10
N LEU A 17 -20.97 -5.00 -25.74
CA LEU A 17 -21.94 -4.97 -24.64
C LEU A 17 -21.46 -5.67 -23.36
N TYR A 18 -20.18 -6.05 -23.24
CA TYR A 18 -19.64 -6.41 -21.94
C TYR A 18 -19.35 -5.13 -21.14
N SER A 19 -20.43 -4.47 -20.70
CA SER A 19 -20.36 -3.50 -19.61
C SER A 19 -19.84 -4.22 -18.38
N PHE A 20 -18.64 -3.91 -17.96
CA PHE A 20 -18.11 -4.28 -16.64
C PHE A 20 -18.97 -3.57 -15.57
N SER A 21 -20.03 -4.23 -15.11
CA SER A 21 -20.81 -3.73 -13.99
C SER A 21 -19.99 -3.90 -12.71
N GLN A 22 -19.41 -2.83 -12.22
CA GLN A 22 -18.85 -2.77 -10.86
C GLN A 22 -19.99 -3.12 -9.89
N LYS A 23 -19.70 -4.02 -8.93
CA LYS A 23 -20.66 -4.31 -7.87
C LYS A 23 -20.69 -3.11 -6.92
N LYS A 24 -21.86 -2.49 -6.80
CA LYS A 24 -22.09 -1.37 -5.89
C LYS A 24 -22.78 -1.89 -4.64
N GLU A 25 -22.32 -1.42 -3.50
CA GLU A 25 -22.94 -1.73 -2.21
C GLU A 25 -23.08 -0.42 -1.41
N LYS A 26 -24.29 -0.19 -0.89
CA LYS A 26 -24.56 0.98 -0.04
C LYS A 26 -24.43 0.55 1.41
N VAL A 27 -23.61 1.26 2.17
CA VAL A 27 -23.32 0.97 3.58
C VAL A 27 -23.47 2.24 4.42
N ILE A 28 -23.71 2.04 5.71
CA ILE A 28 -23.61 3.10 6.72
C ILE A 28 -22.41 2.76 7.57
N ALA A 29 -21.47 3.67 7.67
CA ALA A 29 -20.26 3.45 8.44
C ALA A 29 -19.99 4.63 9.38
N LYS A 30 -19.34 4.33 10.50
CA LYS A 30 -18.93 5.31 11.50
C LYS A 30 -17.42 5.42 11.49
N GLY A 31 -16.93 6.63 11.78
CA GLY A 31 -15.52 6.90 12.00
C GLY A 31 -15.34 7.77 13.22
N GLU A 32 -14.25 7.56 13.91
CA GLU A 32 -13.83 8.32 15.06
C GLU A 32 -12.37 8.73 14.88
N PHE A 33 -12.02 9.95 15.27
CA PHE A 33 -10.65 10.37 15.32
C PHE A 33 -10.41 11.26 16.53
N ILE A 34 -9.31 10.98 17.24
CA ILE A 34 -8.90 11.71 18.44
C ILE A 34 -7.64 12.51 18.12
N SER A 35 -7.63 13.79 18.43
CA SER A 35 -6.50 14.67 18.18
C SER A 35 -6.34 15.70 19.28
N ARG A 36 -5.09 16.09 19.54
CA ARG A 36 -4.75 17.16 20.46
C ARG A 36 -4.34 18.45 19.75
N ASP A 37 -3.71 18.32 18.59
CA ASP A 37 -2.98 19.42 17.94
C ASP A 37 -3.59 19.84 16.60
N LEU A 38 -4.63 19.13 16.12
CA LEU A 38 -5.33 19.46 14.89
C LEU A 38 -6.42 20.52 15.09
N THR A 39 -6.81 21.17 14.00
CA THR A 39 -8.03 21.99 14.00
C THR A 39 -9.28 21.09 14.02
N ILE A 40 -10.43 21.67 14.42
CA ILE A 40 -11.71 20.95 14.39
C ILE A 40 -12.00 20.38 12.99
N GLU A 41 -11.74 21.17 11.94
CA GLU A 41 -11.97 20.76 10.54
C GLU A 41 -11.05 19.59 10.14
N GLN A 42 -9.78 19.64 10.56
CA GLN A 42 -8.83 18.55 10.29
C GLN A 42 -9.21 17.27 11.05
N THR A 43 -9.56 17.38 12.33
CA THR A 43 -10.00 16.24 13.14
C THR A 43 -11.27 15.59 12.55
N LYS A 44 -12.22 16.38 12.08
CA LYS A 44 -13.41 15.88 11.36
C LYS A 44 -13.07 15.22 10.04
N ALA A 45 -12.15 15.78 9.25
CA ALA A 45 -11.73 15.19 8.00
C ALA A 45 -11.12 13.80 8.22
N LYS A 46 -10.30 13.64 9.26
CA LYS A 46 -9.72 12.33 9.65
C LYS A 46 -10.80 11.34 10.10
N ALA A 47 -11.81 11.78 10.86
CA ALA A 47 -12.94 10.92 11.22
C ALA A 47 -13.79 10.49 9.99
N VAL A 48 -13.90 11.35 8.96
CA VAL A 48 -14.51 10.97 7.67
C VAL A 48 -13.67 9.92 6.94
N ASP A 49 -12.35 10.04 6.96
CA ASP A 49 -11.47 9.06 6.32
C ASP A 49 -11.51 7.71 7.05
N ASP A 50 -11.59 7.70 8.38
CA ASP A 50 -11.83 6.49 9.16
C ASP A 50 -13.20 5.88 8.82
N ALA A 51 -14.26 6.69 8.72
CA ALA A 51 -15.58 6.22 8.29
C ALA A 51 -15.58 5.60 6.88
N LYS A 52 -14.81 6.16 5.94
CA LYS A 52 -14.63 5.57 4.59
C LYS A 52 -13.93 4.22 4.67
N HIS A 53 -12.90 4.11 5.51
CA HIS A 53 -12.21 2.86 5.74
C HIS A 53 -13.15 1.78 6.30
N ASN A 54 -13.92 2.14 7.33
CA ASN A 54 -14.91 1.25 7.93
C ASN A 54 -16.02 0.87 6.93
N ALA A 55 -16.37 1.75 5.98
CA ALA A 55 -17.28 1.43 4.89
C ALA A 55 -16.75 0.32 3.96
N LEU A 56 -15.44 0.29 3.68
CA LEU A 56 -14.81 -0.80 2.93
C LEU A 56 -14.90 -2.13 3.68
N ILE A 57 -14.63 -2.10 4.99
CA ILE A 57 -14.74 -3.29 5.87
C ILE A 57 -16.17 -3.81 5.88
N GLU A 58 -17.16 -2.95 6.14
CA GLU A 58 -18.59 -3.30 6.15
C GLU A 58 -19.05 -3.89 4.81
N ALA A 59 -18.50 -3.38 3.71
CA ALA A 59 -18.73 -3.93 2.39
C ALA A 59 -18.02 -5.28 2.17
N GLY A 60 -17.21 -5.78 3.11
CA GLY A 60 -16.49 -7.04 3.01
C GLY A 60 -15.27 -6.98 2.07
N VAL A 61 -14.60 -5.84 2.01
CA VAL A 61 -13.30 -5.68 1.34
C VAL A 61 -12.23 -6.13 2.34
N SER A 62 -11.74 -7.35 2.20
CA SER A 62 -10.88 -8.02 3.19
C SER A 62 -9.52 -7.36 3.39
N GLU A 63 -9.01 -6.70 2.36
CA GLU A 63 -7.73 -5.97 2.42
C GLU A 63 -7.81 -4.77 3.37
N ALA A 64 -8.98 -4.17 3.54
CA ALA A 64 -9.19 -3.06 4.45
C ALA A 64 -8.96 -3.44 5.94
N ILE A 65 -9.17 -4.72 6.29
CA ILE A 65 -9.01 -5.21 7.67
C ILE A 65 -7.53 -5.22 8.09
N GLN A 66 -6.62 -5.62 7.19
CA GLN A 66 -5.18 -5.66 7.48
C GLN A 66 -4.57 -4.27 7.70
N VAL A 67 -5.18 -3.26 7.10
CA VAL A 67 -4.75 -1.86 7.17
C VAL A 67 -5.10 -1.22 8.51
N SER A 68 -6.30 -1.47 9.03
CA SER A 68 -6.74 -0.85 10.28
C SER A 68 -5.84 -1.23 11.45
N ASP A 69 -5.47 -2.51 11.56
CA ASP A 69 -4.64 -2.99 12.66
C ASP A 69 -3.26 -2.32 12.67
N PHE A 70 -2.74 -1.98 11.48
CA PHE A 70 -1.45 -1.32 11.37
C PHE A 70 -1.52 0.19 11.62
N LEU A 71 -2.56 0.89 11.16
CA LEU A 71 -2.72 2.34 11.36
C LEU A 71 -2.80 2.72 12.85
N TYR A 72 -3.38 1.88 13.69
CA TYR A 72 -3.43 2.12 15.13
C TYR A 72 -2.05 2.14 15.82
N GLN A 73 -1.03 1.55 15.19
CA GLN A 73 0.34 1.54 15.75
C GLN A 73 1.08 2.88 15.54
N PHE A 74 0.59 3.74 14.64
CA PHE A 74 1.25 4.99 14.23
C PHE A 74 0.37 6.22 14.42
N GLU A 75 -0.48 6.23 15.44
CA GLU A 75 -1.43 7.31 15.73
C GLU A 75 -0.76 8.68 15.88
N ASP A 76 0.51 8.72 16.30
CA ASP A 76 1.25 9.94 16.60
C ASP A 76 1.90 10.61 15.37
N ASN A 77 1.84 9.99 14.16
CA ASN A 77 2.51 10.52 12.97
C ASN A 77 1.56 10.67 11.76
N GLU A 78 0.98 11.87 11.63
CA GLU A 78 0.01 12.18 10.57
C GLU A 78 0.56 12.02 9.14
N LYS A 79 1.80 12.47 8.92
CA LYS A 79 2.41 12.43 7.58
C LYS A 79 2.67 10.99 7.14
N PHE A 80 3.13 10.15 8.05
CA PHE A 80 3.31 8.73 7.79
C PHE A 80 1.98 8.03 7.53
N GLN A 81 0.94 8.37 8.30
CA GLN A 81 -0.42 7.86 8.07
C GLN A 81 -0.95 8.25 6.68
N GLU A 82 -0.74 9.48 6.22
CA GLU A 82 -1.15 9.90 4.88
C GLU A 82 -0.46 9.10 3.77
N ILE A 83 0.85 8.87 3.90
CA ILE A 83 1.65 8.04 2.99
C ILE A 83 1.10 6.62 2.98
N PHE A 84 0.93 6.02 4.14
CA PHE A 84 0.44 4.67 4.31
C PHE A 84 -0.98 4.49 3.76
N GLN A 85 -1.91 5.42 4.05
CA GLN A 85 -3.26 5.44 3.50
C GLN A 85 -3.25 5.56 1.97
N GLY A 86 -2.35 6.38 1.43
CA GLY A 86 -2.14 6.50 -0.01
C GLY A 86 -1.85 5.15 -0.66
N PHE A 87 -0.85 4.41 -0.17
CA PHE A 87 -0.50 3.08 -0.68
C PHE A 87 -1.60 2.06 -0.47
N THR A 88 -2.30 2.12 0.65
CA THR A 88 -3.38 1.19 0.97
C THR A 88 -4.61 1.39 0.10
N SER A 89 -4.99 2.64 -0.16
CA SER A 89 -6.13 2.95 -1.04
C SER A 89 -5.91 2.45 -2.46
N THR A 90 -4.65 2.32 -2.90
CA THR A 90 -4.32 1.75 -4.22
C THR A 90 -4.56 0.26 -4.32
N GLU A 91 -4.50 -0.43 -3.19
CA GLU A 91 -4.57 -1.90 -3.14
C GLU A 91 -5.90 -2.42 -2.59
N THR A 92 -6.69 -1.55 -1.93
CA THR A 92 -8.03 -1.95 -1.51
C THR A 92 -8.91 -2.21 -2.74
N GLY A 93 -9.50 -3.37 -2.81
CA GLY A 93 -10.37 -3.79 -3.93
C GLY A 93 -11.66 -2.97 -4.07
N GLY A 94 -11.70 -1.71 -3.58
CA GLY A 94 -12.89 -0.87 -3.62
C GLY A 94 -12.61 0.63 -3.57
N GLU A 95 -13.56 1.40 -4.05
CA GLU A 95 -13.61 2.86 -3.97
C GLU A 95 -14.84 3.28 -3.17
N VAL A 96 -14.72 4.29 -2.32
CA VAL A 96 -15.81 4.78 -1.47
C VAL A 96 -16.26 6.16 -1.92
N LEU A 97 -17.52 6.27 -2.29
CA LEU A 97 -18.19 7.55 -2.51
C LEU A 97 -19.08 7.87 -1.32
N VAL A 98 -18.74 8.89 -0.55
CA VAL A 98 -19.62 9.42 0.51
C VAL A 98 -20.79 10.14 -0.15
N GLU A 99 -22.01 9.66 0.11
CA GLU A 99 -23.25 10.28 -0.41
C GLU A 99 -23.81 11.31 0.56
N GLU A 100 -23.71 11.03 1.87
CA GLU A 100 -24.30 11.88 2.91
C GLU A 100 -23.55 11.68 4.24
N ILE A 101 -23.41 12.74 5.00
CA ILE A 101 -22.98 12.69 6.40
C ILE A 101 -24.24 12.75 7.25
N LEU A 102 -24.57 11.64 7.94
CA LEU A 102 -25.77 11.52 8.76
C LEU A 102 -25.61 12.21 10.10
N ASN A 103 -24.41 12.11 10.66
CA ASN A 103 -24.10 12.70 11.96
C ASN A 103 -22.62 13.14 11.98
N GLU A 104 -22.36 14.23 12.69
CA GLU A 104 -21.05 14.77 12.90
C GLU A 104 -21.01 15.47 14.25
N SER A 105 -20.10 15.09 15.13
CA SER A 105 -19.89 15.74 16.42
C SER A 105 -18.41 15.88 16.74
N VAL A 106 -18.08 16.90 17.51
CA VAL A 106 -16.75 17.05 18.10
C VAL A 106 -16.92 17.36 19.57
N GLU A 107 -16.24 16.59 20.40
CA GLU A 107 -16.23 16.73 21.84
C GLU A 107 -14.77 16.94 22.30
N ILE A 108 -14.60 17.55 23.47
CA ILE A 108 -13.29 17.67 24.11
C ILE A 108 -13.33 16.83 25.37
N ASP A 109 -12.40 15.89 25.50
CA ASP A 109 -12.31 15.03 26.67
C ASP A 109 -11.67 15.76 27.87
N GLU A 110 -11.57 15.04 29.00
CA GLU A 110 -11.01 15.59 30.26
C GLU A 110 -9.50 15.91 30.12
N ASP A 111 -8.81 15.29 29.19
CA ASP A 111 -7.38 15.47 28.92
C ASP A 111 -7.12 16.58 27.88
N GLY A 112 -8.18 17.16 27.31
CA GLY A 112 -8.12 18.25 26.34
C GLY A 112 -7.95 17.79 24.91
N ASN A 113 -8.15 16.50 24.60
CA ASN A 113 -8.17 15.98 23.24
C ASN A 113 -9.51 16.27 22.57
N MET A 114 -9.49 16.58 21.28
CA MET A 114 -10.69 16.65 20.45
C MET A 114 -11.04 15.26 19.95
N ILE A 115 -12.27 14.83 20.16
CA ILE A 115 -12.81 13.57 19.65
C ILE A 115 -13.85 13.93 18.59
N ALA A 116 -13.56 13.63 17.33
CA ALA A 116 -14.52 13.78 16.25
C ALA A 116 -15.19 12.44 15.96
N ASN A 117 -16.53 12.43 15.91
CA ASN A 117 -17.31 11.27 15.52
C ASN A 117 -18.11 11.61 14.27
N VAL A 118 -18.10 10.73 13.28
CA VAL A 118 -18.80 10.91 12.01
C VAL A 118 -19.55 9.64 11.65
N GLU A 119 -20.76 9.77 11.14
CA GLU A 119 -21.53 8.68 10.55
C GLU A 119 -21.89 9.05 9.11
N ILE A 120 -21.51 8.20 8.15
CA ILE A 120 -21.71 8.44 6.73
C ILE A 120 -22.61 7.40 6.08
N VAL A 121 -23.32 7.82 5.03
CA VAL A 121 -23.85 6.92 4.02
C VAL A 121 -22.88 6.91 2.85
N ALA A 122 -22.38 5.75 2.50
CA ALA A 122 -21.42 5.61 1.43
C ALA A 122 -21.84 4.53 0.42
N THR A 123 -21.52 4.76 -0.84
CA THR A 123 -21.57 3.73 -1.88
C THR A 123 -20.15 3.20 -2.10
N VAL A 124 -19.97 1.91 -1.83
CA VAL A 124 -18.72 1.21 -2.08
C VAL A 124 -18.80 0.55 -3.46
N TYR A 125 -17.87 0.94 -4.33
CA TYR A 125 -17.66 0.34 -5.65
C TYR A 125 -16.64 -0.77 -5.49
N LYS A 126 -17.11 -2.01 -5.38
CA LYS A 126 -16.20 -3.16 -5.33
C LYS A 126 -15.61 -3.37 -6.73
N HIS A 127 -14.32 -3.22 -6.86
CA HIS A 127 -13.63 -3.72 -8.02
C HIS A 127 -13.74 -5.24 -7.98
N LYS A 128 -14.15 -5.86 -9.09
CA LYS A 128 -13.95 -7.30 -9.25
C LYS A 128 -12.44 -7.47 -9.26
N SER A 129 -11.87 -7.81 -8.11
CA SER A 129 -10.47 -8.12 -8.02
C SER A 129 -10.19 -9.23 -9.04
N LYS A 130 -9.43 -8.91 -10.05
CA LYS A 130 -8.87 -9.88 -10.99
C LYS A 130 -7.60 -10.49 -10.41
N ARG A 131 -7.32 -10.23 -9.12
CA ARG A 131 -6.16 -10.80 -8.45
C ARG A 131 -6.16 -12.30 -8.62
N ASP A 132 -5.01 -12.84 -8.95
CA ASP A 132 -4.76 -14.27 -8.93
C ASP A 132 -4.42 -14.69 -7.50
N PRO A 133 -5.32 -15.39 -6.77
CA PRO A 133 -5.05 -15.75 -5.38
C PRO A 133 -3.86 -16.70 -5.23
N ALA A 134 -3.48 -17.38 -6.31
CA ALA A 134 -2.32 -18.28 -6.32
C ALA A 134 -1.01 -17.51 -6.55
N PHE A 135 -1.06 -16.27 -7.04
CA PHE A 135 0.09 -15.39 -7.18
C PHE A 135 0.20 -14.55 -5.92
N ASN A 136 1.02 -15.01 -4.97
CA ASN A 136 1.22 -14.43 -3.67
C ASN A 136 2.63 -14.71 -3.16
N PHE A 137 3.00 -14.15 -2.01
CA PHE A 137 4.25 -14.39 -1.32
C PHE A 137 4.08 -14.24 0.19
N GLU A 138 5.04 -14.75 0.95
CA GLU A 138 5.15 -14.56 2.40
C GLU A 138 6.43 -13.79 2.70
N VAL A 139 6.41 -12.99 3.76
CA VAL A 139 7.57 -12.30 4.32
C VAL A 139 7.61 -12.61 5.80
N GLU A 140 8.77 -13.01 6.29
CA GLU A 140 8.97 -13.39 7.68
C GLU A 140 10.16 -12.62 8.27
N ASN A 141 10.19 -12.48 9.59
CA ASN A 141 11.29 -11.88 10.35
C ASN A 141 11.50 -10.38 10.11
N ILE A 142 10.42 -9.63 9.87
CA ILE A 142 10.41 -8.18 10.00
C ILE A 142 9.85 -7.87 11.38
N ASP A 143 10.66 -7.24 12.23
CA ASP A 143 10.22 -6.78 13.55
C ASP A 143 9.55 -5.40 13.41
N GLU A 144 8.61 -5.10 14.31
CA GLU A 144 7.93 -3.79 14.34
C GLU A 144 8.83 -2.67 14.88
N PHE A 145 9.89 -3.03 15.63
CA PHE A 145 10.81 -2.09 16.27
C PHE A 145 12.25 -2.52 16.09
N TYR A 146 13.11 -1.56 15.75
CA TYR A 146 14.55 -1.68 15.71
C TYR A 146 15.18 -0.52 16.48
N TYR A 147 16.37 -0.73 17.01
CA TYR A 147 17.19 0.36 17.54
C TYR A 147 18.10 0.94 16.46
N ASN A 148 18.39 2.23 16.62
CA ASN A 148 19.39 2.91 15.79
C ASN A 148 20.68 2.10 15.76
N LYS A 149 21.24 1.89 14.57
CA LYS A 149 22.45 1.08 14.29
C LYS A 149 22.25 -0.44 14.45
N GLU A 150 21.03 -0.92 14.44
CA GLU A 150 20.73 -2.34 14.30
C GLU A 150 20.70 -2.78 12.83
N PHE A 151 20.66 -4.08 12.62
CA PHE A 151 20.56 -4.69 11.32
C PHE A 151 19.22 -5.40 11.15
N MET A 152 18.59 -5.18 10.00
CA MET A 152 17.35 -5.87 9.62
C MET A 152 17.65 -6.97 8.60
N LYS A 153 17.12 -8.15 8.85
CA LYS A 153 17.04 -9.27 7.91
C LYS A 153 15.62 -9.78 7.82
N PHE A 154 15.22 -10.22 6.66
CA PHE A 154 13.94 -10.87 6.47
C PHE A 154 14.01 -11.96 5.41
N THR A 155 13.02 -12.85 5.43
CA THR A 155 12.89 -13.96 4.48
C THR A 155 11.70 -13.67 3.57
N PHE A 156 11.91 -13.83 2.26
CA PHE A 156 10.88 -13.72 1.23
C PHE A 156 10.63 -15.10 0.60
N ILE A 157 9.36 -15.53 0.53
CA ILE A 157 8.95 -16.83 0.01
C ILE A 157 7.83 -16.64 -1.01
N PRO A 158 8.11 -16.76 -2.33
CA PRO A 158 7.09 -16.58 -3.36
C PRO A 158 6.25 -17.86 -3.54
N ALA A 159 4.93 -17.73 -3.61
CA ALA A 159 4.01 -18.83 -3.92
C ALA A 159 4.00 -19.20 -5.41
N ARG A 160 4.52 -18.36 -6.27
CA ARG A 160 4.70 -18.54 -7.73
C ARG A 160 6.00 -17.87 -8.16
N GLU A 161 6.46 -18.19 -9.37
CA GLU A 161 7.59 -17.48 -9.99
C GLU A 161 7.20 -16.03 -10.30
N GLY A 162 8.15 -15.10 -10.15
CA GLY A 162 7.93 -13.69 -10.41
C GLY A 162 9.14 -12.82 -10.09
N TYR A 163 8.96 -11.52 -10.18
CA TYR A 163 9.96 -10.48 -9.99
C TYR A 163 9.58 -9.62 -8.79
N LEU A 164 10.55 -9.18 -8.03
CA LEU A 164 10.34 -8.45 -6.80
C LEU A 164 11.00 -7.07 -6.87
N LYS A 165 10.31 -6.05 -6.37
CA LYS A 165 10.91 -4.77 -5.96
C LYS A 165 10.52 -4.48 -4.52
N ILE A 166 11.48 -3.93 -3.78
CA ILE A 166 11.28 -3.54 -2.39
C ILE A 166 11.70 -2.08 -2.25
N PHE A 167 10.79 -1.28 -1.73
CA PHE A 167 11.03 0.12 -1.41
C PHE A 167 10.97 0.30 0.11
N ASN A 168 11.78 1.19 0.64
CA ASN A 168 11.59 1.76 1.96
C ASN A 168 11.13 3.21 1.80
N VAL A 169 10.08 3.58 2.51
CA VAL A 169 9.53 4.93 2.52
C VAL A 169 9.47 5.38 3.96
N ASN A 170 9.99 6.56 4.23
CA ASN A 170 9.81 7.26 5.50
C ASN A 170 9.15 8.63 5.25
N GLU A 171 9.08 9.48 6.27
CA GLU A 171 8.45 10.79 6.17
C GLU A 171 9.14 11.76 5.21
N LEU A 172 10.40 11.50 4.88
CA LEU A 172 11.29 12.42 4.20
C LEU A 172 11.59 11.96 2.78
N ASP A 173 11.80 10.66 2.61
CA ASP A 173 12.38 10.10 1.41
C ASP A 173 11.82 8.71 1.11
N ALA A 174 12.16 8.21 -0.07
CA ALA A 174 11.90 6.84 -0.46
C ALA A 174 13.14 6.28 -1.17
N THR A 175 13.51 5.06 -0.80
CA THR A 175 14.67 4.37 -1.36
C THR A 175 14.30 3.01 -1.93
N ILE A 176 15.05 2.55 -2.94
CA ILE A 176 14.93 1.20 -3.48
C ILE A 176 15.87 0.31 -2.68
N LEU A 177 15.32 -0.64 -1.93
CA LEU A 177 16.11 -1.65 -1.23
C LEU A 177 16.46 -2.84 -2.12
N TYR A 178 15.58 -3.16 -3.09
CA TYR A 178 15.81 -4.23 -4.04
C TYR A 178 15.07 -3.99 -5.38
N PRO A 179 15.70 -4.26 -6.55
CA PRO A 179 17.13 -4.57 -6.70
C PRO A 179 17.98 -3.36 -6.29
N TYR A 180 19.05 -3.63 -5.56
CA TYR A 180 19.99 -2.56 -5.24
C TYR A 180 20.80 -2.22 -6.49
N SER A 181 20.88 -0.95 -6.80
CA SER A 181 21.79 -0.42 -7.81
C SER A 181 22.70 0.61 -7.15
N ASP A 182 24.01 0.39 -7.24
CA ASP A 182 24.96 1.43 -6.91
C ASP A 182 24.75 2.59 -7.89
N PRO A 183 24.62 3.85 -7.43
CA PRO A 183 24.51 5.01 -8.32
C PRO A 183 25.65 5.13 -9.33
N GLU A 184 26.84 4.61 -9.00
CA GLU A 184 27.99 4.58 -9.91
C GLU A 184 27.88 3.46 -10.96
N ASP A 185 27.20 2.36 -10.66
CA ASP A 185 26.95 1.24 -11.58
C ASP A 185 25.76 1.46 -12.52
N TYR A 186 24.88 2.42 -12.21
CA TYR A 186 23.69 2.73 -13.02
C TYR A 186 24.00 3.13 -14.47
N ILE A 187 25.24 3.57 -14.73
CA ILE A 187 25.71 3.97 -16.07
C ILE A 187 26.09 2.76 -16.92
N LEU A 188 26.37 1.60 -16.33
CA LEU A 188 26.96 0.46 -17.03
C LEU A 188 26.10 -0.81 -17.04
N ASN A 189 25.22 -1.03 -16.06
CA ASN A 189 24.36 -2.21 -16.00
C ASN A 189 23.00 -1.85 -15.41
N GLU A 190 21.93 -1.96 -16.19
CA GLU A 190 20.59 -1.97 -15.60
C GLU A 190 20.54 -3.15 -14.59
N PRO A 191 20.08 -2.93 -13.32
CA PRO A 191 19.95 -4.02 -12.39
C PRO A 191 19.00 -5.04 -12.99
N THR A 192 19.51 -6.21 -13.29
CA THR A 192 18.71 -7.30 -13.86
C THR A 192 17.85 -7.84 -12.74
N ASP A 193 16.55 -7.64 -12.83
CA ASP A 193 15.61 -8.23 -11.90
C ASP A 193 15.74 -9.76 -11.93
N MET A 194 16.07 -10.34 -10.80
CA MET A 194 16.17 -11.79 -10.65
C MET A 194 14.77 -12.40 -10.66
N LEU A 195 14.59 -13.50 -11.41
CA LEU A 195 13.39 -14.32 -11.30
C LEU A 195 13.41 -15.11 -10.00
N PHE A 196 12.46 -14.88 -9.12
CA PHE A 196 12.26 -15.61 -7.88
C PHE A 196 11.50 -16.92 -8.16
N GLU A 197 12.06 -18.03 -7.69
CA GLU A 197 11.52 -19.36 -7.92
C GLU A 197 10.46 -19.70 -6.87
N LYS A 198 9.36 -20.31 -7.31
CA LYS A 198 8.25 -20.74 -6.44
C LYS A 198 8.74 -21.56 -5.24
N GLY A 199 8.32 -21.15 -4.04
CA GLY A 199 8.53 -21.88 -2.78
C GLY A 199 9.96 -21.89 -2.28
N LYS A 200 10.86 -21.17 -2.91
CA LYS A 200 12.24 -21.03 -2.46
C LYS A 200 12.37 -19.87 -1.49
N GLU A 201 13.07 -20.09 -0.40
CA GLU A 201 13.35 -19.06 0.60
C GLU A 201 14.53 -18.17 0.14
N TYR A 202 14.34 -16.87 0.25
CA TYR A 202 15.36 -15.87 -0.06
C TYR A 202 15.56 -14.96 1.15
N ILE A 203 16.77 -14.94 1.68
CA ILE A 203 17.13 -14.08 2.82
C ILE A 203 17.63 -12.75 2.28
N PHE A 204 17.06 -11.67 2.73
CA PHE A 204 17.45 -10.31 2.37
C PHE A 204 18.31 -9.65 3.47
N PRO A 205 19.31 -8.84 3.05
CA PRO A 205 19.71 -8.51 1.67
C PRO A 205 20.38 -9.68 0.94
N ILE A 206 20.10 -9.81 -0.37
CA ILE A 206 20.67 -10.89 -1.21
C ILE A 206 22.06 -10.50 -1.74
N SER A 207 22.34 -9.22 -1.84
CA SER A 207 23.54 -8.70 -2.49
C SER A 207 24.79 -8.85 -1.62
N ASN A 208 25.93 -9.16 -2.26
CA ASN A 208 27.25 -9.11 -1.61
C ASN A 208 27.71 -7.69 -1.24
N LEU A 209 26.93 -6.66 -1.62
CA LEU A 209 27.22 -5.24 -1.31
C LEU A 209 26.78 -4.85 0.11
N PHE A 210 25.93 -5.67 0.75
CA PHE A 210 25.48 -5.43 2.11
C PHE A 210 26.34 -6.21 3.10
N ASP A 211 26.37 -5.71 4.33
CA ASP A 211 26.92 -6.46 5.46
C ASP A 211 26.20 -7.80 5.57
N GLU A 212 26.96 -8.87 5.84
CA GLU A 212 26.38 -10.19 6.08
C GLU A 212 25.38 -10.21 7.24
N ASN A 213 25.37 -9.14 8.07
CA ASN A 213 24.44 -8.98 9.17
C ASN A 213 23.07 -8.42 8.75
N GLY A 214 22.91 -7.83 7.58
CA GLY A 214 21.61 -7.33 7.08
C GLY A 214 21.66 -5.89 6.55
N TYR A 215 20.47 -5.29 6.40
CA TYR A 215 20.33 -3.86 6.14
C TYR A 215 20.66 -3.08 7.42
N TYR A 216 21.65 -2.23 7.35
CA TYR A 216 22.01 -1.34 8.46
C TYR A 216 20.96 -0.23 8.57
N LEU A 217 20.36 -0.11 9.74
CA LEU A 217 19.32 0.87 10.03
C LEU A 217 19.92 2.03 10.81
N GLU A 218 19.74 3.23 10.31
CA GLU A 218 20.21 4.44 10.98
C GLU A 218 19.13 5.52 10.85
N LEU A 219 18.91 6.27 11.94
CA LEU A 219 18.02 7.42 11.96
C LEU A 219 18.49 8.45 10.92
N ALA A 220 17.62 8.88 10.04
CA ALA A 220 17.92 9.91 9.04
C ALA A 220 18.29 11.25 9.69
N TYR A 221 17.70 11.55 10.85
CA TYR A 221 18.04 12.69 11.68
C TYR A 221 18.46 12.23 13.08
N PRO A 222 19.74 12.38 13.44
CA PRO A 222 20.25 11.97 14.76
C PRO A 222 19.63 12.71 15.93
N GLU A 223 19.00 13.86 15.71
CA GLU A 223 18.27 14.62 16.71
C GLU A 223 16.86 14.12 16.98
N GLU A 224 16.32 13.23 16.14
CA GLU A 224 15.03 12.60 16.34
C GLU A 224 15.20 11.29 17.13
N GLU A 225 14.32 11.07 18.09
CA GLU A 225 14.33 9.86 18.92
C GLU A 225 13.65 8.67 18.22
N THR A 226 12.89 8.94 17.15
CA THR A 226 12.05 7.94 16.49
C THR A 226 11.88 8.27 15.01
N GLU A 227 12.00 7.27 14.15
CA GLU A 227 11.71 7.35 12.71
C GLU A 227 10.76 6.22 12.31
N TYR A 228 9.71 6.58 11.56
CA TYR A 228 8.72 5.64 11.03
C TYR A 228 9.07 5.26 9.60
N ASN A 229 9.06 3.96 9.32
CA ASN A 229 9.44 3.40 8.04
C ASN A 229 8.38 2.43 7.51
N LEU A 230 8.18 2.41 6.20
CA LEU A 230 7.28 1.52 5.49
C LEU A 230 8.03 0.76 4.40
N LEU A 231 8.16 -0.56 4.57
CA LEU A 231 8.62 -1.44 3.50
C LEU A 231 7.46 -1.78 2.57
N ILE A 232 7.65 -1.55 1.28
CA ILE A 232 6.67 -1.84 0.24
C ILE A 232 7.25 -2.91 -0.67
N PHE A 233 6.67 -4.10 -0.63
CA PHE A 233 7.02 -5.23 -1.49
C PHE A 233 6.06 -5.27 -2.68
N VAL A 234 6.59 -5.14 -3.87
CA VAL A 234 5.83 -5.25 -5.12
C VAL A 234 6.33 -6.45 -5.89
N PHE A 235 5.53 -7.52 -5.89
CA PHE A 235 5.84 -8.77 -6.59
C PHE A 235 5.02 -8.86 -7.86
N THR A 236 5.66 -9.09 -9.02
CA THR A 236 5.04 -9.03 -10.34
C THR A 236 5.29 -10.30 -11.15
N LYS A 237 4.32 -10.67 -12.01
CA LYS A 237 4.45 -11.84 -12.90
C LYS A 237 5.49 -11.63 -14.00
N TYR A 238 5.67 -10.38 -14.40
CA TYR A 238 6.58 -9.99 -15.47
C TYR A 238 7.58 -8.99 -14.95
N ASP A 239 8.76 -8.96 -15.54
CA ASP A 239 9.75 -7.94 -15.25
C ASP A 239 9.18 -6.55 -15.60
N LYS A 240 9.17 -5.67 -14.60
CA LYS A 240 8.70 -4.29 -14.66
C LYS A 240 9.76 -3.37 -14.08
N SER A 241 10.57 -2.78 -14.95
CA SER A 241 11.59 -1.81 -14.52
C SER A 241 10.95 -0.61 -13.83
N PHE A 242 11.52 -0.19 -12.71
CA PHE A 242 11.27 1.11 -12.11
C PHE A 242 12.44 2.03 -12.47
N ARG A 243 12.18 3.09 -13.24
CA ARG A 243 13.22 3.94 -13.84
C ARG A 243 13.20 5.38 -13.34
N GLU A 244 12.27 5.71 -12.47
CA GLU A 244 12.11 7.04 -11.90
C GLU A 244 12.94 7.18 -10.62
N GLU A 245 13.20 8.40 -10.20
CA GLU A 245 13.68 8.67 -8.86
C GLU A 245 12.65 8.20 -7.85
N ALA A 246 13.10 7.45 -6.84
CA ALA A 246 12.22 6.89 -5.84
C ALA A 246 11.63 8.00 -4.97
N ASN A 247 10.33 8.14 -4.99
CA ASN A 247 9.52 8.94 -4.08
C ASN A 247 8.12 8.33 -4.03
N VAL A 248 7.34 8.70 -3.02
CA VAL A 248 5.98 8.17 -2.81
C VAL A 248 5.14 8.22 -4.08
N LYS A 249 5.15 9.35 -4.77
CA LYS A 249 4.31 9.57 -5.96
C LYS A 249 4.75 8.70 -7.13
N SER A 250 6.05 8.62 -7.42
CA SER A 250 6.58 7.81 -8.53
C SER A 250 6.35 6.32 -8.28
N ILE A 251 6.54 5.85 -7.04
CA ILE A 251 6.28 4.46 -6.64
C ILE A 251 4.79 4.13 -6.81
N MET A 252 3.89 4.99 -6.31
CA MET A 252 2.45 4.78 -6.48
C MET A 252 2.03 4.74 -7.94
N ASN A 253 2.49 5.69 -8.76
CA ASN A 253 2.17 5.71 -10.19
C ASN A 253 2.66 4.44 -10.89
N TRP A 254 3.89 4.01 -10.60
CA TRP A 254 4.44 2.78 -11.16
C TRP A 254 3.64 1.54 -10.74
N ILE A 255 3.21 1.45 -9.47
CA ILE A 255 2.34 0.38 -8.99
C ILE A 255 1.00 0.39 -9.76
N TYR A 256 0.40 1.57 -9.95
CA TYR A 256 -0.87 1.71 -10.69
C TYR A 256 -0.78 1.27 -12.15
N ASP A 257 0.36 1.49 -12.79
CA ASP A 257 0.59 1.10 -14.19
C ASP A 257 0.72 -0.43 -14.37
N ILE A 258 0.85 -1.18 -13.28
CA ILE A 258 0.87 -2.65 -13.33
C ILE A 258 -0.54 -3.17 -13.09
N PRO A 259 -1.12 -3.98 -13.99
CA PRO A 259 -2.44 -4.58 -13.77
C PRO A 259 -2.52 -5.38 -12.46
N MET A 260 -3.66 -5.28 -11.76
CA MET A 260 -3.85 -5.98 -10.47
C MET A 260 -3.72 -7.51 -10.58
N GLU A 261 -4.06 -8.09 -11.72
CA GLU A 261 -3.86 -9.52 -12.01
C GLU A 261 -2.39 -9.93 -12.14
N ASP A 262 -1.50 -8.97 -12.36
CA ASP A 262 -0.07 -9.20 -12.61
C ASP A 262 0.81 -8.81 -11.43
N ARG A 263 0.25 -8.32 -10.33
CA ARG A 263 0.98 -7.88 -9.15
C ARG A 263 0.36 -8.33 -7.83
N VAL A 264 1.20 -8.38 -6.81
CA VAL A 264 0.81 -8.41 -5.39
C VAL A 264 1.66 -7.38 -4.66
N VAL A 265 1.03 -6.55 -3.86
CA VAL A 265 1.70 -5.56 -3.01
C VAL A 265 1.43 -5.92 -1.56
N LYS A 266 2.49 -5.93 -0.75
CA LYS A 266 2.39 -6.03 0.72
C LYS A 266 3.23 -4.95 1.35
N GLN A 267 2.79 -4.50 2.50
CA GLN A 267 3.38 -3.41 3.25
C GLN A 267 3.69 -3.87 4.67
N PHE A 268 4.85 -3.46 5.18
CA PHE A 268 5.31 -3.77 6.53
C PHE A 268 5.88 -2.50 7.12
N GLY A 269 5.25 -2.00 8.17
CA GLY A 269 5.76 -0.86 8.89
C GLY A 269 6.73 -1.29 9.99
N PHE A 270 7.69 -0.44 10.27
CA PHE A 270 8.58 -0.58 11.40
C PHE A 270 9.08 0.78 11.88
N VAL A 271 9.57 0.80 13.10
CA VAL A 271 10.05 2.01 13.76
C VAL A 271 11.52 1.84 14.14
N ILE A 272 12.34 2.84 13.85
CA ILE A 272 13.70 2.95 14.37
C ILE A 272 13.68 3.91 15.57
N ARG A 273 14.28 3.52 16.68
CA ARG A 273 14.38 4.33 17.89
C ARG A 273 15.82 4.48 18.35
N GLU A 274 16.14 5.64 18.93
CA GLU A 274 17.38 5.80 19.65
C GLU A 274 17.35 4.90 20.92
N ARG A 275 18.54 4.46 21.37
CA ARG A 275 18.68 3.57 22.56
C ARG A 275 18.56 4.32 23.86
#